data_7562d152a444b3046d775ab5b224d9e5
#
_entry.id   7562d152a444b3046d775ab5b224d9e5
#
_cell.length_a   1.000
_cell.length_b   1.000
_cell.length_c   1.000
_cell.angle_alpha   90.00
_cell.angle_beta   90.00
_cell.angle_gamma   90.00
#
_symmetry.space_group_name_H-M   'P 1'
#
loop_
_entity.id
_entity.type
_entity.pdbx_description
1 polymer ?
#
loop_
_entity_poly.entity_id
_entity_poly.type
_entity_poly.pdbx_seq_one_letter_code
_entity_poly.pdbx_strand_id
1 'polypeptide(L)'
;NPSLVGSEMCIRDRDKGVDSLAMPHNSNGSNGQMFEVETFTGNPISIEYAEKRMRNEPVVEITQVKGTSDTHPLLSPDDEWADFEIMDKRVGSRPPTYSMPQGGYVRDAYLRGLTLEWEGRGNPYKFGVIGSSDTHTGAGGFDEDNYWSKAGVLDGTDTVSYTHLTLPTTD
;
A
#
# COMPACT_ATOMS: atom_id res chain seq x y z
N ASN A 1 -2.15 -14.05 -0.67
CA ASN A 1 -1.95 -12.63 -0.40
C ASN A 1 -1.46 -11.92 -1.67
N PRO A 2 -2.27 -11.02 -2.29
CA PRO A 2 -1.94 -10.42 -3.59
C PRO A 2 -0.62 -9.64 -3.61
N SER A 3 -0.24 -8.99 -2.53
CA SER A 3 0.95 -8.16 -2.46
C SER A 3 2.26 -8.97 -2.36
N LEU A 4 2.23 -10.09 -1.65
CA LEU A 4 3.37 -11.01 -1.58
C LEU A 4 3.57 -11.77 -2.89
N VAL A 5 2.49 -12.11 -3.59
CA VAL A 5 2.55 -12.72 -4.93
C VAL A 5 3.24 -11.79 -5.93
N GLY A 6 3.04 -10.46 -5.82
CA GLY A 6 3.74 -9.48 -6.65
C GLY A 6 5.25 -9.53 -6.46
N SER A 7 5.73 -9.45 -5.22
CA SER A 7 7.17 -9.48 -4.90
C SER A 7 7.84 -10.80 -5.32
N GLU A 8 7.21 -11.93 -5.05
CA GLU A 8 7.74 -13.24 -5.47
C GLU A 8 7.76 -13.41 -6.99
N MET A 9 6.76 -12.89 -7.70
CA MET A 9 6.77 -12.85 -9.15
C MET A 9 7.94 -12.01 -9.67
N CYS A 10 8.18 -10.82 -9.11
CA CYS A 10 9.30 -9.96 -9.49
C CYS A 10 10.65 -10.63 -9.24
N ILE A 11 10.83 -11.33 -8.13
CA ILE A 11 12.05 -12.08 -7.83
C ILE A 11 12.27 -13.17 -8.89
N ARG A 12 11.24 -13.96 -9.18
CA ARG A 12 11.29 -15.05 -10.17
C ARG A 12 11.56 -14.54 -11.58
N ASP A 13 11.00 -13.40 -11.95
CA ASP A 13 11.16 -12.83 -13.28
C ASP A 13 12.58 -12.29 -13.48
N ARG A 14 13.17 -11.66 -12.45
CA ARG A 14 14.59 -11.26 -12.48
C ARG A 14 15.54 -12.45 -12.63
N ASP A 15 15.28 -13.55 -11.95
CA ASP A 15 16.07 -14.78 -12.10
C ASP A 15 16.03 -15.31 -13.54
N LYS A 16 15.05 -14.89 -14.34
CA LYS A 16 14.92 -15.15 -15.78
C LYS A 16 15.44 -14.01 -16.67
N GLY A 17 16.06 -12.98 -16.09
CA GLY A 17 16.59 -11.83 -16.81
C GLY A 17 15.55 -10.76 -17.17
N VAL A 18 14.35 -10.82 -16.58
CA VAL A 18 13.32 -9.77 -16.71
C VAL A 18 13.48 -8.78 -15.56
N ASP A 19 13.65 -7.51 -15.88
CA ASP A 19 13.70 -6.45 -14.86
C ASP A 19 12.28 -6.05 -14.46
N SER A 20 11.95 -6.18 -13.16
CA SER A 20 10.63 -5.93 -12.62
C SER A 20 10.70 -5.29 -11.24
N LEU A 21 9.74 -4.41 -10.95
CA LEU A 21 9.57 -3.74 -9.65
C LEU A 21 8.19 -4.04 -9.09
N ALA A 22 8.09 -4.16 -7.78
CA ALA A 22 6.85 -4.16 -7.05
C ALA A 22 6.74 -2.87 -6.22
N MET A 23 5.55 -2.32 -6.16
CA MET A 23 5.29 -1.09 -5.42
C MET A 23 4.14 -1.34 -4.44
N PRO A 24 4.43 -1.57 -3.14
CA PRO A 24 3.39 -1.70 -2.13
C PRO A 24 2.51 -0.45 -2.11
N HIS A 25 1.18 -0.60 -2.26
CA HIS A 25 0.26 0.53 -2.35
C HIS A 25 -1.02 0.39 -1.52
N ASN A 26 -1.21 -0.75 -0.85
CA ASN A 26 -2.36 -1.04 0.02
C ASN A 26 -1.93 -1.51 1.41
N SER A 27 -0.85 -0.96 1.94
CA SER A 27 -0.24 -1.47 3.16
C SER A 27 -1.14 -1.28 4.39
N ASN A 28 -1.81 -0.13 4.55
CA ASN A 28 -2.77 0.11 5.63
C ASN A 28 -3.95 -0.87 5.63
N GLY A 29 -4.38 -1.34 4.46
CA GLY A 29 -5.44 -2.32 4.29
C GLY A 29 -4.98 -3.78 4.20
N SER A 30 -3.70 -4.06 4.48
CA SER A 30 -3.10 -5.39 4.34
C SER A 30 -3.32 -6.32 5.53
N ASN A 31 -3.94 -5.85 6.61
CA ASN A 31 -4.05 -6.58 7.87
C ASN A 31 -2.68 -6.95 8.47
N GLY A 32 -1.73 -6.02 8.40
CA GLY A 32 -0.38 -6.18 8.92
C GLY A 32 0.57 -7.03 8.06
N GLN A 33 0.08 -7.59 6.96
CA GLN A 33 0.84 -8.55 6.16
C GLN A 33 1.86 -7.93 5.21
N MET A 34 1.81 -6.62 5.00
CA MET A 34 2.72 -5.96 4.06
C MET A 34 4.16 -5.88 4.58
N PHE A 35 4.33 -5.57 5.86
CA PHE A 35 5.63 -5.32 6.48
C PHE A 35 5.89 -6.24 7.66
N GLU A 36 5.76 -7.55 7.41
CA GLU A 36 6.01 -8.59 8.41
C GLU A 36 7.51 -8.76 8.69
N VAL A 37 7.84 -9.29 9.87
CA VAL A 37 9.22 -9.62 10.28
C VAL A 37 9.61 -11.06 9.98
N GLU A 38 8.72 -11.76 9.29
CA GLU A 38 8.87 -13.13 8.80
C GLU A 38 8.57 -13.18 7.31
N THR A 39 9.04 -14.23 6.64
CA THR A 39 8.70 -14.52 5.26
C THR A 39 7.26 -15.05 5.16
N PHE A 40 6.71 -15.11 3.95
CA PHE A 40 5.39 -15.70 3.70
C PHE A 40 5.23 -17.13 4.21
N THR A 41 6.32 -17.88 4.28
CA THR A 41 6.35 -19.26 4.78
C THR A 41 6.55 -19.35 6.29
N GLY A 42 6.55 -18.22 7.01
CA GLY A 42 6.73 -18.15 8.46
C GLY A 42 8.19 -18.32 8.91
N ASN A 43 9.15 -18.26 7.99
CA ASN A 43 10.56 -18.29 8.36
C ASN A 43 11.07 -16.89 8.72
N PRO A 44 12.04 -16.75 9.62
CA PRO A 44 12.70 -15.48 9.88
C PRO A 44 13.26 -14.85 8.60
N ILE A 45 13.14 -13.52 8.47
CA ILE A 45 13.78 -12.79 7.36
C ILE A 45 15.30 -12.98 7.47
N SER A 46 15.93 -13.35 6.35
CA SER A 46 17.38 -13.44 6.20
C SER A 46 17.92 -12.20 5.48
N ILE A 47 19.23 -11.97 5.59
CA ILE A 47 19.93 -10.89 4.85
C ILE A 47 19.64 -11.00 3.36
N GLU A 48 19.75 -12.19 2.79
CA GLU A 48 19.51 -12.44 1.37
C GLU A 48 18.07 -12.08 0.96
N TYR A 49 17.08 -12.45 1.77
CA TYR A 49 15.68 -12.06 1.53
C TYR A 49 15.49 -10.56 1.62
N ALA A 50 16.08 -9.90 2.63
CA ALA A 50 16.00 -8.46 2.80
C ALA A 50 16.60 -7.71 1.60
N GLU A 51 17.77 -8.12 1.11
CA GLU A 51 18.41 -7.54 -0.06
C GLU A 51 17.59 -7.72 -1.35
N LYS A 52 17.00 -8.90 -1.54
CA LYS A 52 16.10 -9.16 -2.67
C LYS A 52 14.87 -8.26 -2.60
N ARG A 53 14.28 -8.11 -1.41
CA ARG A 53 13.10 -7.27 -1.22
C ARG A 53 13.40 -5.80 -1.48
N MET A 54 14.47 -5.25 -0.92
CA MET A 54 14.91 -3.87 -1.19
C MET A 54 15.11 -3.58 -2.68
N ARG A 55 15.68 -4.54 -3.41
CA ARG A 55 15.91 -4.39 -4.85
C ARG A 55 14.62 -4.35 -5.65
N ASN A 56 13.63 -5.14 -5.26
CA ASN A 56 12.37 -5.27 -5.98
C ASN A 56 11.28 -4.30 -5.51
N GLU A 57 11.38 -3.80 -4.28
CA GLU A 57 10.45 -2.84 -3.66
C GLU A 57 11.20 -1.54 -3.26
N PRO A 58 11.73 -0.77 -4.21
CA PRO A 58 12.53 0.42 -3.92
C PRO A 58 11.69 1.62 -3.45
N VAL A 59 10.38 1.58 -3.66
CA VAL A 59 9.42 2.63 -3.26
C VAL A 59 8.14 2.01 -2.74
N VAL A 60 7.46 2.75 -1.87
CA VAL A 60 6.12 2.43 -1.35
C VAL A 60 5.20 3.63 -1.54
N GLU A 61 3.94 3.36 -1.83
CA GLU A 61 2.93 4.41 -1.87
C GLU A 61 2.42 4.71 -0.46
N ILE A 62 2.69 5.95 0.00
CA ILE A 62 2.39 6.37 1.37
C ILE A 62 0.96 6.88 1.53
N THR A 63 0.35 7.36 0.46
CA THR A 63 -1.03 7.87 0.45
C THR A 63 -1.65 7.76 -0.93
N GLN A 64 -2.95 7.55 -0.95
CA GLN A 64 -3.81 7.62 -2.14
C GLN A 64 -5.27 7.79 -1.69
N VAL A 65 -6.24 7.72 -2.60
CA VAL A 65 -7.68 7.88 -2.30
C VAL A 65 -8.22 6.95 -1.20
N LYS A 66 -7.58 5.81 -0.95
CA LYS A 66 -7.92 4.90 0.16
C LYS A 66 -7.46 5.39 1.54
N GLY A 67 -6.88 6.56 1.64
CA GLY A 67 -6.32 7.11 2.86
C GLY A 67 -4.83 6.86 3.04
N THR A 68 -4.30 7.32 4.17
CA THR A 68 -2.88 7.29 4.49
C THR A 68 -2.36 5.88 4.82
N SER A 69 -1.12 5.62 4.42
CA SER A 69 -0.30 4.50 4.90
C SER A 69 0.91 4.98 5.71
N ASP A 70 0.99 6.28 6.06
CA ASP A 70 2.13 6.83 6.82
C ASP A 70 2.20 6.24 8.21
N THR A 71 1.20 6.54 9.04
CA THR A 71 1.09 6.03 10.41
C THR A 71 -0.37 5.87 10.84
N HIS A 72 -0.57 5.40 12.07
CA HIS A 72 -1.87 5.19 12.69
C HIS A 72 -1.81 5.62 14.17
N PRO A 73 -2.88 6.15 14.79
CA PRO A 73 -2.88 6.58 16.19
C PRO A 73 -2.42 5.50 17.18
N LEU A 74 -2.70 4.23 16.92
CA LEU A 74 -2.23 3.12 17.76
C LEU A 74 -0.71 2.85 17.64
N LEU A 75 -0.05 3.37 16.61
CA LEU A 75 1.39 3.23 16.36
C LEU A 75 2.17 4.49 16.71
N SER A 76 1.50 5.63 16.70
CA SER A 76 2.06 6.96 16.97
C SER A 76 1.09 7.78 17.84
N PRO A 77 0.91 7.41 19.12
CA PRO A 77 -0.12 8.03 19.97
C PRO A 77 0.15 9.49 20.33
N ASP A 78 1.39 9.94 20.22
CA ASP A 78 1.81 11.32 20.53
C ASP A 78 1.85 12.22 19.27
N ASP A 79 1.45 11.71 18.11
CA ASP A 79 1.40 12.44 16.85
C ASP A 79 -0.02 12.96 16.61
N GLU A 80 -0.20 14.28 16.66
CA GLU A 80 -1.50 14.95 16.48
C GLU A 80 -2.09 14.75 15.07
N TRP A 81 -1.29 14.33 14.09
CA TRP A 81 -1.71 14.09 12.71
C TRP A 81 -1.87 12.60 12.37
N ALA A 82 -1.65 11.72 13.33
CA ALA A 82 -1.70 10.28 13.09
C ALA A 82 -3.09 9.76 12.67
N ASP A 83 -4.14 10.50 12.93
CA ASP A 83 -5.52 10.16 12.59
C ASP A 83 -6.02 10.78 11.26
N PHE A 84 -5.13 11.49 10.54
CA PHE A 84 -5.49 12.12 9.27
C PHE A 84 -5.74 11.08 8.17
N GLU A 85 -6.92 11.15 7.55
CA GLU A 85 -7.34 10.29 6.44
C GLU A 85 -7.14 8.78 6.66
N ILE A 86 -7.51 8.29 7.83
CA ILE A 86 -7.44 6.86 8.15
C ILE A 86 -8.47 6.05 7.37
N MET A 87 -8.02 4.99 6.70
CA MET A 87 -8.87 3.91 6.21
C MET A 87 -8.49 2.62 6.94
N ASP A 88 -9.32 2.19 7.87
CA ASP A 88 -9.06 1.10 8.81
C ASP A 88 -9.63 -0.25 8.36
N LYS A 89 -10.06 -0.36 7.11
CA LYS A 89 -10.65 -1.60 6.58
C LYS A 89 -9.64 -2.39 5.76
N ARG A 90 -9.75 -3.70 5.88
CA ARG A 90 -8.97 -4.63 5.06
C ARG A 90 -9.44 -4.56 3.61
N VAL A 91 -8.49 -4.33 2.71
CA VAL A 91 -8.76 -4.29 1.27
C VAL A 91 -9.27 -5.65 0.79
N GLY A 92 -10.37 -5.61 0.04
CA GLY A 92 -11.00 -6.81 -0.55
C GLY A 92 -11.83 -7.66 0.42
N SER A 93 -11.96 -7.29 1.69
CA SER A 93 -12.82 -8.02 2.63
C SER A 93 -14.31 -7.75 2.36
N ARG A 94 -15.11 -8.82 2.37
CA ARG A 94 -16.58 -8.73 2.24
C ARG A 94 -17.23 -9.72 3.21
N PRO A 95 -17.95 -9.24 4.26
CA PRO A 95 -18.15 -7.84 4.64
C PRO A 95 -16.82 -7.15 5.03
N PRO A 96 -16.78 -5.80 5.04
CA PRO A 96 -15.61 -5.06 5.48
C PRO A 96 -15.20 -5.41 6.90
N THR A 97 -13.92 -5.76 7.10
CA THR A 97 -13.34 -6.09 8.40
C THR A 97 -12.21 -5.12 8.73
N TYR A 98 -11.92 -4.91 10.00
CA TYR A 98 -10.80 -4.08 10.41
C TYR A 98 -9.47 -4.67 9.95
N SER A 99 -8.56 -3.78 9.55
CA SER A 99 -7.18 -4.08 9.23
C SER A 99 -6.30 -3.84 10.46
N MET A 100 -5.47 -4.79 10.81
CA MET A 100 -4.50 -4.64 11.90
C MET A 100 -3.45 -3.60 11.50
N PRO A 101 -3.19 -2.55 12.32
CA PRO A 101 -2.24 -1.50 11.95
C PRO A 101 -0.78 -1.96 11.96
N GLN A 102 -0.37 -2.81 12.92
CA GLN A 102 1.00 -3.30 13.03
C GLN A 102 1.41 -4.05 11.75
N GLY A 103 2.52 -3.63 11.14
CA GLY A 103 3.00 -4.19 9.87
C GLY A 103 2.24 -3.68 8.64
N GLY A 104 1.36 -2.70 8.80
CA GLY A 104 0.59 -2.09 7.71
C GLY A 104 1.00 -0.66 7.36
N TYR A 105 1.81 0.00 8.17
CA TYR A 105 2.14 1.41 8.01
C TYR A 105 3.64 1.64 7.81
N VAL A 106 3.99 2.66 7.03
CA VAL A 106 5.35 2.93 6.56
C VAL A 106 6.30 3.26 7.71
N ARG A 107 5.88 4.10 8.68
CA ARG A 107 6.74 4.43 9.84
C ARG A 107 6.99 3.21 10.72
N ASP A 108 6.00 2.34 10.91
CA ASP A 108 6.18 1.05 11.59
C ASP A 108 7.12 0.13 10.81
N ALA A 109 7.02 0.11 9.48
CA ALA A 109 7.93 -0.66 8.64
C ALA A 109 9.39 -0.22 8.80
N TYR A 110 9.66 1.09 8.82
CA TYR A 110 11.01 1.60 9.08
C TYR A 110 11.55 1.15 10.44
N LEU A 111 10.75 1.23 11.50
CA LEU A 111 11.16 0.76 12.84
C LEU A 111 11.43 -0.75 12.86
N ARG A 112 10.57 -1.54 12.22
CA ARG A 112 10.77 -3.00 12.06
C ARG A 112 12.04 -3.30 11.27
N GLY A 113 12.28 -2.56 10.19
CA GLY A 113 13.49 -2.70 9.37
C GLY A 113 14.76 -2.40 10.15
N LEU A 114 14.78 -1.34 10.96
CA LEU A 114 15.90 -1.00 11.84
C LEU A 114 16.14 -2.08 12.91
N THR A 115 15.06 -2.62 13.48
CA THR A 115 15.15 -3.72 14.44
C THR A 115 15.76 -4.97 13.82
N LEU A 116 15.29 -5.36 12.64
CA LEU A 116 15.85 -6.50 11.90
C LEU A 116 17.33 -6.31 11.56
N GLU A 117 17.71 -5.10 11.17
CA GLU A 117 19.11 -4.76 10.86
C GLU A 117 19.99 -4.85 12.13
N TRP A 118 19.50 -4.35 13.27
CA TRP A 118 20.20 -4.45 14.54
C TRP A 118 20.37 -5.92 15.00
N GLU A 119 19.38 -6.77 14.71
CA GLU A 119 19.45 -8.22 14.96
C GLU A 119 20.36 -8.98 13.98
N GLY A 120 20.95 -8.29 12.99
CA GLY A 120 21.79 -8.90 11.97
C GLY A 120 21.03 -9.69 10.90
N ARG A 121 19.74 -9.44 10.72
CA ARG A 121 18.86 -10.11 9.77
C ARG A 121 18.68 -9.35 8.43
N GLY A 122 19.33 -8.17 8.34
CA GLY A 122 19.15 -7.25 7.21
C GLY A 122 17.87 -6.40 7.35
N ASN A 123 17.76 -5.36 6.53
CA ASN A 123 16.61 -4.44 6.56
C ASN A 123 15.90 -4.43 5.21
N PRO A 124 14.72 -5.06 5.08
CA PRO A 124 13.97 -5.11 3.83
C PRO A 124 13.16 -3.83 3.54
N TYR A 125 13.15 -2.85 4.45
CA TYR A 125 12.27 -1.68 4.43
C TYR A 125 13.00 -0.35 4.23
N LYS A 126 14.10 -0.34 3.47
CA LYS A 126 14.85 0.87 3.07
C LYS A 126 14.31 1.48 1.77
N PHE A 127 13.01 1.55 1.61
CA PHE A 127 12.36 2.09 0.44
C PHE A 127 12.15 3.61 0.55
N GLY A 128 12.05 4.29 -0.60
CA GLY A 128 11.52 5.65 -0.68
C GLY A 128 10.00 5.67 -0.65
N VAL A 129 9.42 6.85 -0.57
CA VAL A 129 7.96 7.04 -0.55
C VAL A 129 7.47 7.84 -1.76
N ILE A 130 6.29 7.50 -2.24
CA ILE A 130 5.55 8.28 -3.24
C ILE A 130 4.11 8.48 -2.78
N GLY A 131 3.50 9.59 -3.17
CA GLY A 131 2.06 9.82 -3.04
C GLY A 131 1.42 9.78 -4.42
N SER A 132 0.24 9.20 -4.52
CA SER A 132 -0.47 9.05 -5.79
C SER A 132 -1.98 8.95 -5.55
N SER A 133 -2.80 9.06 -6.60
CA SER A 133 -4.25 8.98 -6.50
C SER A 133 -4.81 7.57 -6.63
N ASP A 134 -4.03 6.63 -7.17
CA ASP A 134 -4.51 5.30 -7.58
C ASP A 134 -5.69 5.39 -8.59
N THR A 135 -5.64 6.40 -9.45
CA THR A 135 -6.68 6.64 -10.47
C THR A 135 -6.77 5.47 -11.44
N HIS A 136 -7.99 4.94 -11.61
CA HIS A 136 -8.29 3.85 -12.52
C HIS A 136 -9.07 4.31 -13.76
N THR A 137 -9.35 5.59 -13.88
CA THR A 137 -10.06 6.19 -15.01
C THR A 137 -9.18 7.20 -15.73
N GLY A 138 -9.36 7.35 -17.03
CA GLY A 138 -8.66 8.39 -17.83
C GLY A 138 -9.29 9.78 -17.70
N ALA A 139 -10.35 9.95 -16.91
CA ALA A 139 -11.14 11.17 -16.82
C ALA A 139 -11.40 11.57 -15.36
N GLY A 140 -10.35 11.61 -14.53
CA GLY A 140 -10.45 12.08 -13.16
C GLY A 140 -10.65 13.59 -13.06
N GLY A 141 -11.34 14.08 -12.03
CA GLY A 141 -11.40 15.48 -11.64
C GLY A 141 -10.28 15.79 -10.64
N PHE A 142 -9.54 16.88 -10.84
CA PHE A 142 -8.39 17.25 -10.02
C PHE A 142 -8.58 18.57 -9.25
N ASP A 143 -9.76 19.16 -9.35
CA ASP A 143 -10.11 20.35 -8.59
C ASP A 143 -10.35 19.98 -7.13
N GLU A 144 -9.76 20.71 -6.18
CA GLU A 144 -9.86 20.44 -4.75
C GLU A 144 -11.33 20.34 -4.27
N ASP A 145 -12.19 21.21 -4.78
CA ASP A 145 -13.62 21.24 -4.42
C ASP A 145 -14.47 20.16 -5.13
N ASN A 146 -13.89 19.46 -6.08
CA ASN A 146 -14.58 18.46 -6.90
C ASN A 146 -13.61 17.36 -7.36
N TYR A 147 -12.75 16.90 -6.45
CA TYR A 147 -11.82 15.81 -6.72
C TYR A 147 -12.57 14.48 -6.82
N TRP A 148 -12.32 13.77 -7.88
CA TRP A 148 -12.73 12.37 -8.02
C TRP A 148 -11.75 11.63 -8.93
N SER A 149 -11.51 10.39 -8.60
CA SER A 149 -10.56 9.58 -9.35
C SER A 149 -10.98 8.10 -9.35
N LYS A 150 -10.10 7.22 -9.10
CA LYS A 150 -10.24 5.77 -8.97
C LYS A 150 -11.36 5.20 -9.86
N ALA A 151 -12.46 4.80 -9.29
CA ALA A 151 -13.60 4.20 -10.01
C ALA A 151 -14.76 5.18 -10.22
N GLY A 152 -14.62 6.45 -9.86
CA GLY A 152 -15.68 7.45 -9.93
C GLY A 152 -16.86 7.22 -8.98
N VAL A 153 -17.20 5.96 -8.74
CA VAL A 153 -18.31 5.52 -7.86
C VAL A 153 -17.95 5.65 -6.39
N LEU A 154 -16.66 5.55 -6.05
CA LEU A 154 -16.19 5.58 -4.65
C LEU A 154 -15.91 6.99 -4.16
N ASP A 155 -15.52 7.88 -5.06
CA ASP A 155 -15.02 9.21 -4.74
C ASP A 155 -15.97 10.31 -5.23
N GLY A 156 -16.91 9.98 -6.13
CA GLY A 156 -17.82 10.94 -6.72
C GLY A 156 -19.02 11.22 -5.83
N THR A 157 -19.50 12.45 -5.88
CA THR A 157 -20.85 12.78 -5.43
C THR A 157 -21.90 12.10 -6.31
N ASP A 158 -23.13 11.93 -5.82
CA ASP A 158 -24.23 11.34 -6.59
C ASP A 158 -24.38 11.98 -7.96
N THR A 159 -24.20 13.31 -8.06
CA THR A 159 -24.28 14.07 -9.31
C THR A 159 -23.16 13.67 -10.29
N VAL A 160 -21.92 13.50 -9.80
CA VAL A 160 -20.76 13.09 -10.62
C VAL A 160 -20.94 11.65 -11.10
N SER A 161 -21.40 10.76 -10.24
CA SER A 161 -21.68 9.37 -10.59
C SER A 161 -22.73 9.26 -11.67
N TYR A 162 -23.80 10.06 -11.63
CA TYR A 162 -24.84 10.08 -12.66
C TYR A 162 -24.35 10.62 -14.00
N THR A 163 -23.51 11.65 -14.00
CA THR A 163 -23.04 12.30 -15.24
C THR A 163 -21.99 11.47 -15.98
N HIS A 164 -21.20 10.67 -15.27
CA HIS A 164 -20.04 9.99 -15.85
C HIS A 164 -20.19 8.47 -15.98
N LEU A 165 -21.14 7.86 -15.26
CA LEU A 165 -21.45 6.43 -15.41
C LEU A 165 -22.54 6.13 -16.43
N THR A 166 -23.39 7.09 -16.73
CA THR A 166 -24.29 7.02 -17.89
C THR A 166 -23.56 7.55 -19.12
N LEU A 167 -22.70 6.76 -19.71
CA LEU A 167 -22.29 7.02 -21.10
C LEU A 167 -23.56 6.99 -21.96
N PRO A 168 -23.78 8.01 -22.78
CA PRO A 168 -24.84 7.90 -23.80
C PRO A 168 -24.51 6.69 -24.67
N THR A 169 -25.35 5.68 -24.60
CA THR A 169 -25.39 4.68 -25.66
C THR A 169 -25.81 5.43 -26.89
N THR A 170 -24.87 5.78 -27.73
CA THR A 170 -25.17 6.21 -29.09
C THR A 170 -25.70 4.99 -29.83
N ASP A 171 -26.98 5.01 -30.11
CA ASP A 171 -27.61 4.14 -31.09
C ASP A 171 -26.96 4.33 -32.49
#